data_b05eba14c2397c3e87aaeae02b5a0066
#
_entry.id   b05eba14c2397c3e87aaeae02b5a0066
#
_cell.length_a   1.000
_cell.length_b   1.000
_cell.length_c   1.000
_cell.angle_alpha   90.00
_cell.angle_beta   90.00
_cell.angle_gamma   90.00
#
_symmetry.space_group_name_H-M   'P 1'
#
loop_
_entity.id
_entity.type
_entity.pdbx_description
1 polymer ?
#
loop_
_entity_poly.entity_id
_entity_poly.type
_entity_poly.pdbx_seq_one_letter_code
_entity_poly.pdbx_strand_id
1 'polypeptide(L)'
;MKQLVLFLLIGTLTFTACKKEEITNTNNSSSDGFNSIENYFSSNKPLAQVFTFDSEDGGEFTTDKGSKISIPPNAFFSNEGNAVMGSIDVEFNEIFSKSDMIFSGVLPVSNGWFPGMVLNSGGEFSIEAIQNGDNLRVAENMFVEVEIPAQAVPDDNNFMQLFIAGPVDNDTVDWGIPVNGIIDDNWNDTSGFSSFTFNSADNTYTISLDTLGWANIDAFNWQIDYFD
;
A
#
# COMPACT_ATOMS: atom_id res chain seq x y z
N MET A 1 -88.63 -9.65 -24.69
CA MET A 1 -87.95 -8.63 -25.47
C MET A 1 -87.06 -7.85 -24.53
N LYS A 2 -85.81 -8.23 -24.47
CA LYS A 2 -84.76 -7.48 -23.76
C LYS A 2 -83.46 -7.58 -24.63
N GLN A 3 -83.12 -6.44 -25.20
CA GLN A 3 -81.90 -6.35 -26.01
C GLN A 3 -80.65 -6.36 -25.08
N LEU A 4 -79.72 -7.23 -25.34
CA LEU A 4 -78.45 -7.33 -24.67
C LEU A 4 -77.48 -6.49 -25.47
N VAL A 5 -77.05 -5.35 -24.94
CA VAL A 5 -75.98 -4.51 -25.54
C VAL A 5 -74.67 -5.01 -25.04
N LEU A 6 -73.88 -5.61 -25.97
CA LEU A 6 -72.55 -6.08 -25.72
C LEU A 6 -71.55 -4.92 -25.91
N PHE A 7 -70.98 -4.40 -24.82
CA PHE A 7 -69.89 -3.43 -24.88
C PHE A 7 -68.58 -4.14 -25.12
N LEU A 8 -68.07 -3.95 -26.33
CA LEU A 8 -66.72 -4.42 -26.72
C LEU A 8 -65.71 -3.39 -26.21
N LEU A 9 -65.01 -3.70 -25.11
CA LEU A 9 -63.96 -2.85 -24.56
C LEU A 9 -62.66 -3.19 -25.32
N ILE A 10 -62.28 -2.35 -26.29
CA ILE A 10 -61.02 -2.46 -27.01
C ILE A 10 -59.95 -1.82 -26.11
N GLY A 11 -59.23 -2.66 -25.40
CA GLY A 11 -58.03 -2.25 -24.66
C GLY A 11 -56.88 -1.95 -25.62
N THR A 12 -56.54 -0.69 -25.81
CA THR A 12 -55.35 -0.27 -26.54
C THR A 12 -54.15 -0.45 -25.61
N LEU A 13 -53.36 -1.52 -25.85
CA LEU A 13 -52.03 -1.72 -25.26
C LEU A 13 -51.09 -0.68 -25.91
N THR A 14 -50.81 0.39 -25.18
CA THR A 14 -49.71 1.31 -25.55
C THR A 14 -48.38 0.66 -25.16
N PHE A 15 -47.69 0.10 -26.12
CA PHE A 15 -46.30 -0.27 -25.95
C PHE A 15 -45.48 1.03 -25.83
N THR A 16 -45.07 1.39 -24.63
CA THR A 16 -43.99 2.37 -24.43
C THR A 16 -42.70 1.70 -24.84
N ALA A 17 -42.29 1.89 -26.08
CA ALA A 17 -40.95 1.53 -26.54
C ALA A 17 -39.94 2.37 -25.73
N CYS A 18 -39.11 1.71 -24.92
CA CYS A 18 -37.91 2.34 -24.38
C CYS A 18 -37.12 2.88 -25.56
N LYS A 19 -37.11 4.19 -25.72
CA LYS A 19 -36.14 4.86 -26.59
C LYS A 19 -34.78 4.59 -26.01
N LYS A 20 -33.96 3.82 -26.73
CA LYS A 20 -32.52 3.76 -26.51
C LYS A 20 -32.00 5.18 -26.73
N GLU A 21 -31.63 5.88 -25.67
CA GLU A 21 -30.92 7.13 -25.80
C GLU A 21 -29.59 6.82 -26.50
N GLU A 22 -29.46 7.25 -27.75
CA GLU A 22 -28.16 7.37 -28.36
C GLU A 22 -27.41 8.43 -27.54
N ILE A 23 -26.35 8.00 -26.87
CA ILE A 23 -25.37 8.91 -26.26
C ILE A 23 -24.71 9.63 -27.44
N THR A 24 -25.31 10.74 -27.85
CA THR A 24 -24.63 11.71 -28.70
C THR A 24 -23.52 12.29 -27.86
N ASN A 25 -22.29 11.93 -28.20
CA ASN A 25 -21.08 12.48 -27.64
C ASN A 25 -21.00 13.97 -28.02
N THR A 26 -21.79 14.80 -27.37
CA THR A 26 -21.62 16.24 -27.40
C THR A 26 -20.44 16.54 -26.47
N ASN A 27 -19.27 16.76 -27.04
CA ASN A 27 -18.11 17.34 -26.41
C ASN A 27 -18.45 18.74 -25.89
N ASN A 28 -19.19 18.83 -24.80
CA ASN A 28 -19.30 20.00 -23.96
C ASN A 28 -18.70 19.62 -22.61
N SER A 29 -17.39 19.68 -22.55
CA SER A 29 -16.63 19.63 -21.32
C SER A 29 -16.93 20.87 -20.48
N SER A 30 -17.84 20.76 -19.55
CA SER A 30 -17.67 21.46 -18.28
C SER A 30 -16.61 20.65 -17.52
N SER A 31 -15.43 21.22 -17.45
CA SER A 31 -14.21 20.60 -16.96
C SER A 31 -14.17 20.56 -15.43
N ASP A 32 -14.90 19.65 -14.83
CA ASP A 32 -14.69 19.25 -13.44
C ASP A 32 -14.58 17.70 -13.32
N GLY A 33 -14.33 17.02 -14.43
CA GLY A 33 -14.10 15.58 -14.47
C GLY A 33 -12.66 15.26 -14.86
N PHE A 34 -12.10 14.23 -14.27
CA PHE A 34 -10.81 13.69 -14.67
C PHE A 34 -10.87 13.31 -16.16
N ASN A 35 -9.91 13.77 -16.96
CA ASN A 35 -9.88 13.55 -18.42
C ASN A 35 -9.66 12.07 -18.79
N SER A 36 -9.21 11.25 -17.83
CA SER A 36 -9.03 9.81 -17.98
C SER A 36 -9.06 9.12 -16.61
N ILE A 37 -9.17 7.81 -16.61
CA ILE A 37 -9.09 7.01 -15.40
C ILE A 37 -7.69 7.13 -14.77
N GLU A 38 -6.64 7.21 -15.57
CA GLU A 38 -5.27 7.40 -15.11
C GLU A 38 -5.11 8.71 -14.33
N ASN A 39 -5.69 9.80 -14.86
CA ASN A 39 -5.67 11.10 -14.16
C ASN A 39 -6.41 11.04 -12.83
N TYR A 40 -7.52 10.30 -12.77
CA TYR A 40 -8.24 10.08 -11.51
C TYR A 40 -7.38 9.36 -10.49
N PHE A 41 -6.74 8.25 -10.88
CA PHE A 41 -5.86 7.48 -10.00
C PHE A 41 -4.66 8.32 -9.55
N SER A 42 -3.97 8.96 -10.47
CA SER A 42 -2.80 9.80 -10.18
C SER A 42 -3.13 10.95 -9.22
N SER A 43 -4.32 11.57 -9.36
CA SER A 43 -4.73 12.69 -8.51
C SER A 43 -5.14 12.26 -7.10
N ASN A 44 -5.42 10.97 -6.88
CA ASN A 44 -5.80 10.42 -5.59
C ASN A 44 -4.69 9.53 -4.97
N LYS A 45 -3.57 9.37 -5.65
CA LYS A 45 -2.43 8.61 -5.14
C LYS A 45 -1.91 9.27 -3.86
N PRO A 46 -1.66 8.52 -2.78
CA PRO A 46 -1.01 9.04 -1.61
C PRO A 46 0.33 9.69 -1.96
N LEU A 47 0.59 10.84 -1.37
CA LEU A 47 1.84 11.57 -1.58
C LEU A 47 2.84 11.19 -0.49
N ALA A 48 4.08 10.97 -0.90
CA ALA A 48 5.17 10.80 0.03
C ALA A 48 5.41 12.09 0.85
N GLN A 49 5.74 11.94 2.11
CA GLN A 49 6.24 13.01 2.95
C GLN A 49 7.77 13.03 2.83
N VAL A 50 8.35 14.22 2.73
CA VAL A 50 9.79 14.40 2.58
C VAL A 50 10.37 15.00 3.85
N PHE A 51 11.39 14.35 4.39
CA PHE A 51 12.15 14.79 5.57
C PHE A 51 13.60 15.00 5.18
N THR A 52 14.13 16.18 5.50
CA THR A 52 15.52 16.55 5.21
C THR A 52 16.33 16.57 6.51
N PHE A 53 17.51 15.97 6.49
CA PHE A 53 18.44 15.97 7.65
C PHE A 53 19.88 15.90 7.17
N ASP A 54 20.82 16.14 8.10
CA ASP A 54 22.26 15.96 7.83
C ASP A 54 22.66 14.52 8.13
N SER A 55 23.36 13.89 7.20
CA SER A 55 23.82 12.49 7.31
C SER A 55 24.62 12.22 8.58
N GLU A 56 25.42 13.19 9.04
CA GLU A 56 26.28 13.04 10.22
C GLU A 56 25.51 13.09 11.53
N ASP A 57 24.33 13.72 11.53
CA ASP A 57 23.47 13.86 12.71
C ASP A 57 22.43 12.74 12.83
N GLY A 58 22.02 12.15 11.71
CA GLY A 58 20.85 11.28 11.65
C GLY A 58 19.55 12.07 11.82
N GLY A 59 18.42 11.37 12.07
CA GLY A 59 17.14 12.05 12.24
C GLY A 59 16.06 11.21 12.87
N GLU A 60 15.12 11.89 13.54
CA GLU A 60 13.87 11.30 14.04
C GLU A 60 12.70 12.12 13.50
N PHE A 61 11.75 11.47 12.85
CA PHE A 61 10.64 12.10 12.19
C PHE A 61 9.33 11.44 12.57
N THR A 62 8.25 12.22 12.57
CA THR A 62 6.89 11.72 12.74
C THR A 62 6.06 12.18 11.55
N THR A 63 5.37 11.24 10.93
CA THR A 63 4.51 11.49 9.77
C THR A 63 3.11 11.98 10.18
N ASP A 64 2.35 12.46 9.22
CA ASP A 64 0.97 12.92 9.43
C ASP A 64 0.02 11.79 9.88
N LYS A 65 0.30 10.53 9.51
CA LYS A 65 -0.50 9.36 9.91
C LYS A 65 0.02 8.68 11.19
N GLY A 66 1.08 9.23 11.78
CA GLY A 66 1.60 8.83 13.09
C GLY A 66 2.72 7.81 13.06
N SER A 67 3.26 7.47 11.90
CA SER A 67 4.49 6.68 11.84
C SER A 67 5.67 7.47 12.36
N LYS A 68 6.65 6.76 12.92
CA LYS A 68 7.91 7.36 13.38
C LYS A 68 9.06 6.72 12.63
N ILE A 69 10.01 7.52 12.19
CA ILE A 69 11.18 7.09 11.45
C ILE A 69 12.41 7.53 12.24
N SER A 70 13.28 6.60 12.58
CA SER A 70 14.53 6.85 13.25
C SER A 70 15.70 6.39 12.38
N ILE A 71 16.57 7.33 12.03
CA ILE A 71 17.71 7.13 11.15
C ILE A 71 18.97 7.46 11.93
N PRO A 72 19.85 6.47 12.18
CA PRO A 72 21.09 6.73 12.89
C PRO A 72 22.08 7.57 12.04
N PRO A 73 23.04 8.25 12.68
CA PRO A 73 24.10 8.95 11.96
C PRO A 73 24.85 8.05 10.99
N ASN A 74 25.15 8.57 9.80
CA ASN A 74 25.90 7.88 8.74
C ASN A 74 25.25 6.56 8.30
N ALA A 75 23.90 6.48 8.33
CA ALA A 75 23.16 5.28 7.96
C ALA A 75 23.20 4.94 6.48
N PHE A 76 23.64 5.85 5.60
CA PHE A 76 23.52 5.68 4.17
C PHE A 76 24.83 5.73 3.42
N PHE A 77 24.88 4.96 2.32
CA PHE A 77 25.96 4.98 1.31
C PHE A 77 25.37 5.23 -0.07
N SER A 78 26.20 5.80 -0.95
CA SER A 78 25.87 5.87 -2.37
C SER A 78 25.83 4.47 -3.00
N ASN A 79 25.26 4.35 -4.20
CA ASN A 79 25.24 3.09 -4.93
C ASN A 79 26.64 2.55 -5.26
N GLU A 80 27.65 3.42 -5.34
CA GLU A 80 29.06 3.04 -5.52
C GLU A 80 29.73 2.59 -4.22
N GLY A 81 29.04 2.70 -3.07
CA GLY A 81 29.57 2.30 -1.76
C GLY A 81 30.38 3.39 -1.06
N ASN A 82 30.25 4.65 -1.48
CA ASN A 82 30.90 5.76 -0.82
C ASN A 82 30.03 6.26 0.36
N ALA A 83 30.70 6.69 1.44
CA ALA A 83 30.01 7.36 2.54
C ALA A 83 29.36 8.67 2.05
N VAL A 84 28.16 8.91 2.52
CA VAL A 84 27.37 10.11 2.20
C VAL A 84 27.52 11.13 3.33
N MET A 85 27.74 12.39 2.98
CA MET A 85 27.88 13.50 3.92
C MET A 85 26.94 14.65 3.54
N GLY A 86 26.50 15.41 4.54
CA GLY A 86 25.61 16.57 4.37
C GLY A 86 24.15 16.17 4.19
N SER A 87 23.39 17.05 3.55
CA SER A 87 21.91 16.95 3.49
C SER A 87 21.44 15.75 2.67
N ILE A 88 20.49 15.01 3.24
CA ILE A 88 19.79 13.87 2.63
C ILE A 88 18.29 14.15 2.73
N ASP A 89 17.53 13.83 1.69
CA ASP A 89 16.09 13.78 1.70
C ASP A 89 15.62 12.33 1.84
N VAL A 90 14.71 12.08 2.79
CA VAL A 90 14.00 10.80 2.93
C VAL A 90 12.56 11.00 2.53
N GLU A 91 12.14 10.25 1.53
CA GLU A 91 10.75 10.18 1.09
C GLU A 91 10.08 8.98 1.75
N PHE A 92 8.96 9.24 2.45
CA PHE A 92 8.19 8.21 3.14
C PHE A 92 6.74 8.25 2.71
N ASN A 93 6.22 7.14 2.23
CA ASN A 93 4.85 7.02 1.75
C ASN A 93 4.10 5.94 2.51
N GLU A 94 2.99 6.31 3.15
CA GLU A 94 2.16 5.44 3.99
C GLU A 94 0.92 4.99 3.24
N ILE A 95 0.73 3.68 3.13
CA ILE A 95 -0.38 3.04 2.45
C ILE A 95 -1.18 2.22 3.48
N PHE A 96 -2.06 2.88 4.21
CA PHE A 96 -2.77 2.24 5.34
C PHE A 96 -4.23 1.93 5.06
N SER A 97 -4.86 2.63 4.12
CA SER A 97 -6.24 2.37 3.75
C SER A 97 -6.36 1.55 2.46
N LYS A 98 -7.47 0.84 2.31
CA LYS A 98 -7.77 0.13 1.06
C LYS A 98 -7.86 1.07 -0.14
N SER A 99 -8.29 2.31 0.06
CA SER A 99 -8.28 3.34 -0.99
C SER A 99 -6.85 3.74 -1.38
N ASP A 100 -5.95 3.90 -0.39
CA ASP A 100 -4.55 4.19 -0.66
C ASP A 100 -3.90 3.07 -1.48
N MET A 101 -4.14 1.80 -1.14
CA MET A 101 -3.68 0.62 -1.87
C MET A 101 -4.17 0.62 -3.33
N ILE A 102 -5.46 0.91 -3.53
CA ILE A 102 -6.05 0.97 -4.88
C ILE A 102 -5.43 2.12 -5.69
N PHE A 103 -5.31 3.31 -5.12
CA PHE A 103 -4.80 4.48 -5.84
C PHE A 103 -3.30 4.46 -6.05
N SER A 104 -2.54 3.84 -5.16
CA SER A 104 -1.09 3.63 -5.35
C SER A 104 -0.78 2.52 -6.34
N GLY A 105 -1.76 1.64 -6.63
CA GLY A 105 -1.54 0.44 -7.43
C GLY A 105 -0.80 -0.67 -6.69
N VAL A 106 -0.56 -0.50 -5.39
CA VAL A 106 0.11 -1.48 -4.55
C VAL A 106 -0.95 -2.24 -3.77
N LEU A 107 -1.16 -3.49 -4.14
CA LEU A 107 -2.19 -4.34 -3.52
C LEU A 107 -1.51 -5.43 -2.69
N PRO A 108 -2.05 -5.75 -1.50
CA PRO A 108 -1.53 -6.81 -0.64
C PRO A 108 -1.91 -8.18 -1.23
N VAL A 109 -1.25 -8.56 -2.33
CA VAL A 109 -1.44 -9.83 -3.02
C VAL A 109 -0.11 -10.55 -3.14
N SER A 110 -0.03 -11.76 -2.63
CA SER A 110 1.19 -12.56 -2.69
C SER A 110 1.46 -13.07 -4.10
N ASN A 111 2.71 -12.96 -4.55
CA ASN A 111 3.23 -13.62 -5.74
C ASN A 111 4.19 -14.78 -5.41
N GLY A 112 4.51 -14.95 -4.11
CA GLY A 112 5.44 -15.95 -3.62
C GLY A 112 4.84 -17.34 -3.44
N TRP A 113 4.77 -17.83 -2.19
CA TRP A 113 4.33 -19.21 -1.87
C TRP A 113 2.88 -19.52 -2.30
N PHE A 114 2.01 -18.51 -2.29
CA PHE A 114 0.59 -18.64 -2.64
C PHE A 114 0.19 -17.54 -3.63
N PRO A 115 0.55 -17.67 -4.92
CA PRO A 115 0.30 -16.64 -5.91
C PRO A 115 -1.18 -16.28 -6.03
N GLY A 116 -1.47 -14.97 -5.99
CA GLY A 116 -2.83 -14.43 -6.09
C GLY A 116 -3.63 -14.45 -4.79
N MET A 117 -3.04 -14.92 -3.68
CA MET A 117 -3.69 -14.84 -2.37
C MET A 117 -3.69 -13.40 -1.87
N VAL A 118 -4.87 -12.91 -1.48
CA VAL A 118 -5.01 -11.61 -0.83
C VAL A 118 -4.49 -11.71 0.60
N LEU A 119 -3.63 -10.79 0.98
CA LEU A 119 -3.04 -10.70 2.30
C LEU A 119 -3.91 -9.81 3.22
N ASN A 120 -3.82 -10.05 4.53
CA ASN A 120 -4.42 -9.18 5.54
C ASN A 120 -3.35 -8.21 6.02
N SER A 121 -3.43 -6.96 5.56
CA SER A 121 -2.37 -5.99 5.80
C SER A 121 -2.43 -5.36 7.18
N GLY A 122 -1.31 -5.43 7.90
CA GLY A 122 -1.05 -4.73 9.14
C GLY A 122 -0.48 -3.33 8.95
N GLY A 123 -0.12 -2.99 7.72
CA GLY A 123 0.41 -1.70 7.30
C GLY A 123 1.49 -1.85 6.24
N GLU A 124 1.46 -0.96 5.28
CA GLU A 124 2.34 -0.94 4.11
C GLU A 124 2.91 0.46 3.92
N PHE A 125 4.17 0.55 3.55
CA PHE A 125 4.84 1.83 3.29
C PHE A 125 5.99 1.67 2.30
N SER A 126 6.44 2.79 1.73
CA SER A 126 7.74 2.86 1.06
C SER A 126 8.63 3.90 1.72
N ILE A 127 9.92 3.64 1.72
CA ILE A 127 10.96 4.55 2.21
C ILE A 127 12.11 4.61 1.21
N GLU A 128 12.49 5.82 0.82
CA GLU A 128 13.62 6.07 -0.06
C GLU A 128 14.50 7.17 0.55
N ALA A 129 15.80 7.08 0.36
CA ALA A 129 16.74 8.13 0.74
C ALA A 129 17.46 8.63 -0.51
N ILE A 130 17.50 9.96 -0.68
CA ILE A 130 17.95 10.61 -1.92
C ILE A 130 18.96 11.70 -1.59
N GLN A 131 20.05 11.73 -2.33
CA GLN A 131 20.97 12.86 -2.30
C GLN A 131 21.34 13.28 -3.71
N ASN A 132 21.20 14.57 -4.03
CA ASN A 132 21.49 15.14 -5.36
C ASN A 132 20.75 14.46 -6.52
N GLY A 133 19.61 13.82 -6.25
CA GLY A 133 18.80 13.10 -7.23
C GLY A 133 19.18 11.61 -7.39
N ASP A 134 20.16 11.13 -6.66
CA ASP A 134 20.57 9.72 -6.66
C ASP A 134 20.02 9.00 -5.42
N ASN A 135 19.47 7.80 -5.62
CA ASN A 135 19.02 6.95 -4.54
C ASN A 135 20.21 6.42 -3.75
N LEU A 136 20.04 6.38 -2.44
CA LEU A 136 20.99 5.85 -1.49
C LEU A 136 20.57 4.44 -1.05
N ARG A 137 21.47 3.77 -0.33
CA ARG A 137 21.18 2.49 0.31
C ARG A 137 21.65 2.50 1.75
N VAL A 138 21.06 1.66 2.58
CA VAL A 138 21.46 1.50 3.97
C VAL A 138 22.90 0.96 4.03
N ALA A 139 23.69 1.52 4.93
CA ALA A 139 25.08 1.11 5.16
C ALA A 139 25.12 -0.29 5.80
N GLU A 140 26.18 -1.03 5.54
CA GLU A 140 26.37 -2.37 6.10
C GLU A 140 26.33 -2.33 7.64
N ASN A 141 25.54 -3.23 8.24
CA ASN A 141 25.28 -3.31 9.69
C ASN A 141 24.59 -2.08 10.30
N MET A 142 23.95 -1.25 9.48
CA MET A 142 23.08 -0.18 9.93
C MET A 142 21.64 -0.53 9.65
N PHE A 143 20.71 0.07 10.40
CA PHE A 143 19.27 -0.11 10.25
C PHE A 143 18.57 1.23 10.33
N VAL A 144 17.53 1.37 9.53
CA VAL A 144 16.52 2.43 9.67
C VAL A 144 15.36 1.83 10.45
N GLU A 145 14.96 2.44 11.55
CA GLU A 145 13.80 2.00 12.32
C GLU A 145 12.57 2.77 11.89
N VAL A 146 11.49 2.03 11.64
CA VAL A 146 10.18 2.58 11.29
C VAL A 146 9.14 2.00 12.24
N GLU A 147 8.47 2.86 13.02
CA GLU A 147 7.31 2.49 13.82
C GLU A 147 6.05 2.91 13.08
N ILE A 148 5.13 1.99 12.81
CA ILE A 148 3.85 2.27 12.17
C ILE A 148 2.67 1.88 13.05
N PRO A 149 1.54 2.64 13.03
CA PRO A 149 0.28 2.20 13.63
C PRO A 149 -0.22 0.93 12.95
N ALA A 150 -0.48 -0.12 13.74
CA ALA A 150 -0.95 -1.39 13.21
C ALA A 150 -2.36 -1.28 12.63
N GLN A 151 -2.53 -1.65 11.36
CA GLN A 151 -3.83 -1.68 10.68
C GLN A 151 -4.54 -3.02 10.89
N ALA A 152 -3.79 -4.10 11.07
CA ALA A 152 -4.24 -5.38 11.57
C ALA A 152 -3.24 -5.87 12.63
N VAL A 153 -3.70 -6.66 13.58
CA VAL A 153 -2.88 -7.16 14.69
C VAL A 153 -2.70 -8.67 14.59
N PRO A 154 -1.60 -9.21 15.13
CA PRO A 154 -1.42 -10.66 15.23
C PRO A 154 -2.51 -11.27 16.10
N ASP A 155 -3.03 -12.42 15.70
CA ASP A 155 -3.92 -13.26 16.48
C ASP A 155 -3.61 -14.76 16.22
N ASP A 156 -4.34 -15.67 16.87
CA ASP A 156 -4.13 -17.12 16.74
C ASP A 156 -4.31 -17.63 15.29
N ASN A 157 -4.94 -16.85 14.40
CA ASN A 157 -5.22 -17.23 13.03
C ASN A 157 -4.42 -16.37 12.00
N ASN A 158 -3.84 -15.26 12.42
CA ASN A 158 -3.13 -14.32 11.57
C ASN A 158 -1.67 -14.17 12.02
N PHE A 159 -0.80 -14.93 11.39
CA PHE A 159 0.64 -14.82 11.59
C PHE A 159 1.17 -13.68 10.70
N MET A 160 1.38 -12.50 11.30
CA MET A 160 1.94 -11.37 10.57
C MET A 160 3.38 -11.65 10.18
N GLN A 161 3.75 -11.27 8.97
CA GLN A 161 5.08 -11.46 8.39
C GLN A 161 5.53 -10.18 7.71
N LEU A 162 6.82 -9.93 7.70
CA LEU A 162 7.41 -8.79 6.99
C LEU A 162 7.74 -9.19 5.54
N PHE A 163 7.19 -8.43 4.62
CA PHE A 163 7.51 -8.51 3.20
C PHE A 163 8.31 -7.28 2.80
N ILE A 164 9.42 -7.47 2.11
CA ILE A 164 10.24 -6.40 1.55
C ILE A 164 10.27 -6.57 0.04
N ALA A 165 9.97 -5.50 -0.68
CA ALA A 165 10.15 -5.44 -2.13
C ALA A 165 11.14 -4.34 -2.48
N GLY A 166 12.05 -4.66 -3.39
CA GLY A 166 12.97 -3.68 -3.94
C GLY A 166 12.27 -2.66 -4.84
N PRO A 167 13.01 -1.70 -5.40
CA PRO A 167 12.47 -0.76 -6.37
C PRO A 167 11.87 -1.51 -7.55
N VAL A 168 10.64 -1.15 -7.91
CA VAL A 168 9.80 -1.90 -8.84
C VAL A 168 9.83 -1.26 -10.21
N ASP A 169 10.05 -2.06 -11.24
CA ASP A 169 9.80 -1.65 -12.61
C ASP A 169 8.28 -1.59 -12.88
N ASN A 170 7.80 -0.48 -13.42
CA ASN A 170 6.42 -0.27 -13.87
C ASN A 170 5.33 -0.19 -12.79
N ASP A 171 5.58 0.47 -11.67
CA ASP A 171 4.58 0.75 -10.62
C ASP A 171 3.88 -0.50 -10.02
N THR A 172 4.44 -1.69 -10.19
CA THR A 172 3.94 -2.92 -9.56
C THR A 172 4.87 -3.39 -8.46
N VAL A 173 4.37 -3.49 -7.24
CA VAL A 173 5.11 -4.08 -6.12
C VAL A 173 4.90 -5.60 -6.15
N ASP A 174 5.97 -6.36 -6.11
CA ASP A 174 5.93 -7.81 -6.02
C ASP A 174 6.21 -8.24 -4.57
N TRP A 175 5.15 -8.60 -3.87
CA TRP A 175 5.23 -9.19 -2.54
C TRP A 175 5.57 -10.68 -2.67
N GLY A 176 6.83 -10.97 -2.84
CA GLY A 176 7.35 -12.31 -3.05
C GLY A 176 7.22 -13.23 -1.83
N ILE A 177 8.36 -13.65 -1.30
CA ILE A 177 8.44 -14.47 -0.07
C ILE A 177 8.71 -13.53 1.09
N PRO A 178 8.06 -13.73 2.27
CA PRO A 178 8.36 -12.94 3.46
C PRO A 178 9.86 -13.01 3.79
N VAL A 179 10.41 -11.90 4.24
CA VAL A 179 11.77 -11.86 4.75
C VAL A 179 11.80 -12.69 6.02
N ASN A 180 12.49 -13.84 5.95
CA ASN A 180 12.65 -14.78 7.06
C ASN A 180 11.36 -15.38 7.64
N GLY A 181 10.98 -16.52 7.11
CA GLY A 181 9.82 -17.32 7.55
C GLY A 181 9.94 -17.98 8.92
N ILE A 182 10.73 -17.44 9.84
CA ILE A 182 10.86 -17.94 11.22
C ILE A 182 10.51 -16.78 12.15
N ILE A 183 9.26 -16.77 12.56
CA ILE A 183 8.76 -15.96 13.66
C ILE A 183 8.95 -16.79 14.93
N ASP A 184 9.58 -16.24 15.96
CA ASP A 184 9.63 -16.88 17.26
C ASP A 184 8.23 -16.84 17.94
N ASP A 185 8.05 -17.55 19.05
CA ASP A 185 6.79 -17.61 19.80
C ASP A 185 6.33 -16.24 20.36
N ASN A 186 7.14 -15.20 20.19
CA ASN A 186 6.86 -13.81 20.57
C ASN A 186 6.67 -12.88 19.37
N TRP A 187 6.54 -13.42 18.16
CA TRP A 187 6.35 -12.65 16.93
C TRP A 187 7.53 -11.76 16.53
N ASN A 188 8.76 -12.15 16.92
CA ASN A 188 9.97 -11.45 16.53
C ASN A 188 10.74 -12.24 15.47
N ASP A 189 11.16 -11.56 14.42
CA ASP A 189 12.15 -12.07 13.49
C ASP A 189 13.57 -11.78 14.04
N THR A 190 14.39 -12.81 14.15
CA THR A 190 15.72 -12.70 14.79
C THR A 190 16.89 -12.94 13.83
N SER A 191 16.68 -12.92 12.53
CA SER A 191 17.65 -13.44 11.55
C SER A 191 18.79 -12.49 11.17
N GLY A 192 18.85 -11.28 11.72
CA GLY A 192 19.97 -10.35 11.48
C GLY A 192 19.89 -9.54 10.18
N PHE A 193 18.76 -9.64 9.48
CA PHE A 193 18.36 -8.82 8.34
C PHE A 193 17.23 -7.87 8.79
N SER A 194 16.45 -7.33 7.84
CA SER A 194 15.25 -6.57 8.20
C SER A 194 14.33 -7.43 9.08
N SER A 195 13.80 -6.82 10.12
CA SER A 195 13.01 -7.50 11.16
C SER A 195 11.87 -6.63 11.66
N PHE A 196 10.90 -7.22 12.37
CA PHE A 196 9.84 -6.44 12.99
C PHE A 196 9.43 -7.01 14.35
N THR A 197 8.80 -6.16 15.16
CA THR A 197 8.16 -6.52 16.42
C THR A 197 6.79 -5.86 16.52
N PHE A 198 5.85 -6.51 17.21
CA PHE A 198 4.55 -5.93 17.52
C PHE A 198 4.48 -5.50 18.98
N ASN A 199 4.15 -4.22 19.22
CA ASN A 199 3.89 -3.68 20.55
C ASN A 199 2.38 -3.63 20.81
N SER A 200 1.88 -4.55 21.61
CA SER A 200 0.45 -4.62 21.94
C SER A 200 -0.03 -3.50 22.87
N ALA A 201 0.87 -2.82 23.58
CA ALA A 201 0.50 -1.70 24.47
C ALA A 201 0.14 -0.45 23.67
N ASP A 202 0.87 -0.18 22.58
CA ASP A 202 0.70 1.00 21.74
C ASP A 202 0.00 0.68 20.41
N ASN A 203 -0.21 -0.59 20.12
CA ASN A 203 -0.76 -1.10 18.87
C ASN A 203 0.06 -0.63 17.65
N THR A 204 1.37 -0.85 17.72
CA THR A 204 2.32 -0.46 16.68
C THR A 204 3.19 -1.63 16.25
N TYR A 205 3.67 -1.58 15.00
CA TYR A 205 4.78 -2.40 14.53
C TYR A 205 6.04 -1.54 14.52
N THR A 206 7.14 -2.06 15.07
CA THR A 206 8.48 -1.50 14.90
C THR A 206 9.23 -2.39 13.91
N ILE A 207 9.71 -1.80 12.83
CA ILE A 207 10.40 -2.49 11.75
C ILE A 207 11.82 -1.94 11.68
N SER A 208 12.83 -2.83 11.71
CA SER A 208 14.23 -2.49 11.50
C SER A 208 14.61 -2.89 10.08
N LEU A 209 14.94 -1.92 9.24
CA LEU A 209 15.22 -2.10 7.81
C LEU A 209 16.73 -1.99 7.52
N ASP A 210 17.30 -3.02 6.96
CA ASP A 210 18.65 -3.01 6.37
C ASP A 210 18.68 -2.65 4.88
N THR A 211 17.50 -2.40 4.31
CA THR A 211 17.31 -1.98 2.93
C THR A 211 16.20 -0.94 2.83
N LEU A 212 16.20 -0.15 1.75
CA LEU A 212 15.16 0.81 1.42
C LEU A 212 14.23 0.23 0.34
N GLY A 213 13.05 0.80 0.21
CA GLY A 213 12.03 0.39 -0.74
C GLY A 213 10.68 0.16 -0.07
N TRP A 214 9.91 -0.77 -0.60
CA TRP A 214 8.60 -1.12 -0.07
C TRP A 214 8.70 -2.15 1.06
N ALA A 215 7.93 -1.90 2.12
CA ALA A 215 7.77 -2.83 3.24
C ALA A 215 6.28 -2.99 3.56
N ASN A 216 5.89 -4.22 3.88
CA ASN A 216 4.52 -4.56 4.24
C ASN A 216 4.51 -5.57 5.37
N ILE A 217 3.68 -5.35 6.38
CA ILE A 217 3.41 -6.30 7.46
C ILE A 217 2.09 -6.97 7.17
N ASP A 218 2.11 -8.20 6.71
CA ASP A 218 0.92 -8.91 6.25
C ASP A 218 0.80 -10.31 6.85
N ALA A 219 -0.43 -10.80 6.93
CA ALA A 219 -0.73 -12.21 7.16
C ALA A 219 -1.38 -12.85 5.95
N PHE A 220 -1.06 -14.13 5.70
CA PHE A 220 -1.83 -14.92 4.74
C PHE A 220 -3.24 -15.14 5.28
N ASN A 221 -4.25 -14.78 4.49
CA ASN A 221 -5.64 -15.01 4.87
C ASN A 221 -6.03 -16.47 4.61
N TRP A 222 -5.81 -17.34 5.61
CA TRP A 222 -6.17 -18.77 5.56
C TRP A 222 -7.67 -19.03 5.70
N GLN A 223 -8.49 -18.00 5.97
CA GLN A 223 -9.94 -18.15 6.21
C GLN A 223 -10.79 -18.12 4.92
N ILE A 224 -10.16 -18.00 3.75
CA ILE A 224 -10.89 -18.31 2.53
C ILE A 224 -10.92 -19.84 2.45
N ASP A 225 -12.04 -20.43 2.87
CA ASP A 225 -12.33 -21.86 2.74
C ASP A 225 -12.19 -22.27 1.27
N TYR A 226 -11.00 -22.79 0.91
CA TYR A 226 -10.76 -23.39 -0.41
C TYR A 226 -11.34 -24.82 -0.50
N PHE A 227 -12.19 -25.21 0.48
CA PHE A 227 -12.76 -26.55 0.55
C PHE A 227 -14.28 -26.49 0.76
N ASP A 228 -15.00 -26.02 -0.25
CA ASP A 228 -16.39 -26.42 -0.52
C ASP A 228 -16.54 -26.87 -1.97
#